data_83bd9ba39997702313c64a44f98b84d4
#
_entry.id   83bd9ba39997702313c64a44f98b84d4
#
_cell.length_a   1.000
_cell.length_b   1.000
_cell.length_c   1.000
_cell.angle_alpha   90.00
_cell.angle_beta   90.00
_cell.angle_gamma   90.00
#
_symmetry.space_group_name_H-M   'P 1'
#
loop_
_entity.id
_entity.type
_entity.pdbx_description
1 polymer ?
#
loop_
_entity_poly.entity_id
_entity_poly.type
_entity_poly.pdbx_seq_one_letter_code
_entity_poly.pdbx_strand_id
1 'polypeptide(L)'
;MHEVKAPNSQLPITVYHTPVLLNEAIEALNIKADGVYVDCTFGGGGHSKEILKHLGAYGKLIVFDQDEAAQKNVPEDNRVLFIPQNFRHLQRFLRLHKHTSVDGILADLGVSSHQFDTAQRGFSTRFDAALDMRMDNRQTNTAAIILNTYTELQLHKMFEKFGEVTNAKTLAKKIIEQRGINFFTTINLFKQSIAAVVKGNPNKYLAQVFQALRIEVNEEIKVLEEMLTQTIPVLKKDAVVAIITFHSSEDRVVKNFFKNGSVQTIEADDVYGTKADNAFIIITKKPIVPTATEQKINTRSRSAKLRVAQKK
;
A
#
# COMPACT_ATOMS: atom_id res chain seq x y z
N MET A 1 47.84 -19.20 32.77
CA MET A 1 46.55 -18.48 32.82
C MET A 1 46.27 -17.94 31.41
N HIS A 2 45.38 -18.60 30.67
CA HIS A 2 44.95 -18.14 29.36
C HIS A 2 43.61 -17.46 29.52
N GLU A 3 43.58 -16.16 29.29
CA GLU A 3 42.33 -15.41 29.22
C GLU A 3 41.56 -15.78 27.96
N VAL A 4 40.38 -16.37 28.13
CA VAL A 4 39.41 -16.61 27.06
C VAL A 4 38.63 -15.34 26.84
N LYS A 5 38.91 -14.63 25.76
CA LYS A 5 38.08 -13.50 25.29
C LYS A 5 36.71 -14.03 24.84
N ALA A 6 35.66 -13.57 25.47
CA ALA A 6 34.29 -13.82 25.08
C ALA A 6 34.02 -13.22 23.70
N PRO A 7 33.26 -13.89 22.78
CA PRO A 7 32.88 -13.33 21.50
C PRO A 7 31.88 -12.20 21.67
N ASN A 8 32.22 -11.05 21.12
CA ASN A 8 31.39 -9.86 21.05
C ASN A 8 30.18 -10.14 20.13
N SER A 9 29.06 -10.56 20.69
CA SER A 9 27.80 -10.74 19.97
C SER A 9 27.16 -9.37 19.72
N GLN A 10 27.67 -8.65 18.74
CA GLN A 10 26.91 -7.56 18.14
C GLN A 10 25.75 -8.21 17.37
N LEU A 11 24.54 -8.11 17.94
CA LEU A 11 23.30 -8.37 17.21
C LEU A 11 23.32 -7.53 15.93
N PRO A 12 22.94 -8.08 14.76
CA PRO A 12 22.91 -7.32 13.53
C PRO A 12 21.96 -6.13 13.75
N ILE A 13 22.51 -4.92 13.58
CA ILE A 13 21.70 -3.69 13.49
C ILE A 13 20.75 -3.93 12.32
N THR A 14 19.50 -4.19 12.62
CA THR A 14 18.42 -4.24 11.64
C THR A 14 18.39 -2.84 11.00
N VAL A 15 18.93 -2.71 9.80
CA VAL A 15 18.85 -1.48 9.01
C VAL A 15 17.36 -1.28 8.74
N TYR A 16 16.71 -0.50 9.57
CA TYR A 16 15.33 -0.09 9.33
C TYR A 16 15.29 0.64 8.00
N HIS A 17 14.49 0.14 7.10
CA HIS A 17 14.30 0.68 5.78
C HIS A 17 13.91 2.16 5.88
N THR A 18 14.66 3.05 5.21
CA THR A 18 14.30 4.47 5.12
C THR A 18 12.95 4.57 4.41
N PRO A 19 11.94 5.23 5.01
CA PRO A 19 10.65 5.43 4.37
C PRO A 19 10.80 6.14 3.03
N VAL A 20 9.96 5.79 2.07
CA VAL A 20 10.02 6.38 0.73
C VAL A 20 9.46 7.79 0.76
N LEU A 21 10.14 8.75 0.10
CA LEU A 21 9.70 10.16 0.03
C LEU A 21 9.40 10.77 1.41
N LEU A 22 10.20 10.40 2.43
CA LEU A 22 9.95 10.78 3.82
C LEU A 22 9.86 12.29 3.98
N ASN A 23 10.88 13.02 3.55
CA ASN A 23 10.97 14.48 3.74
C ASN A 23 9.85 15.19 2.98
N GLU A 24 9.59 14.77 1.76
CA GLU A 24 8.57 15.36 0.90
C GLU A 24 7.15 15.12 1.45
N ALA A 25 6.90 13.97 2.05
CA ALA A 25 5.61 13.66 2.68
C ALA A 25 5.39 14.46 3.96
N ILE A 26 6.41 14.61 4.80
CA ILE A 26 6.35 15.39 6.05
C ILE A 26 6.21 16.88 5.76
N GLU A 27 6.98 17.40 4.82
CA GLU A 27 6.89 18.81 4.39
C GLU A 27 5.47 19.11 3.83
N ALA A 28 4.95 18.21 3.00
CA ALA A 28 3.62 18.36 2.42
C ALA A 28 2.51 18.38 3.47
N LEU A 29 2.62 17.59 4.54
CA LEU A 29 1.63 17.54 5.62
C LEU A 29 1.54 18.85 6.41
N ASN A 30 2.58 19.70 6.38
CA ASN A 30 2.64 20.99 7.11
C ASN A 30 2.19 20.86 8.57
N ILE A 31 2.89 20.02 9.33
CA ILE A 31 2.45 19.52 10.63
C ILE A 31 2.37 20.65 11.65
N LYS A 32 1.17 20.81 12.26
CA LYS A 32 0.90 21.70 13.40
C LYS A 32 1.18 20.96 14.71
N ALA A 33 1.82 21.63 15.67
CA ALA A 33 2.23 21.02 16.93
C ALA A 33 1.05 20.33 17.69
N ASP A 34 -0.12 20.95 17.71
CA ASP A 34 -1.31 20.45 18.42
C ASP A 34 -2.32 19.80 17.46
N GLY A 35 -1.90 19.46 16.23
CA GLY A 35 -2.74 18.84 15.22
C GLY A 35 -3.00 17.36 15.46
N VAL A 36 -4.02 16.84 14.80
CA VAL A 36 -4.38 15.41 14.78
C VAL A 36 -4.08 14.87 13.39
N TYR A 37 -3.19 13.89 13.31
CA TYR A 37 -2.75 13.30 12.05
C TYR A 37 -3.06 11.81 12.01
N VAL A 38 -3.27 11.30 10.80
CA VAL A 38 -3.49 9.87 10.56
C VAL A 38 -2.41 9.35 9.62
N ASP A 39 -1.77 8.26 10.02
CA ASP A 39 -0.97 7.40 9.14
C ASP A 39 -1.77 6.13 8.86
N CYS A 40 -2.24 5.98 7.62
CA CYS A 40 -3.06 4.84 7.20
C CYS A 40 -2.27 3.55 7.02
N THR A 41 -0.93 3.62 7.00
CA THR A 41 -0.03 2.55 6.59
C THR A 41 1.21 2.51 7.49
N PHE A 42 0.98 2.26 8.78
CA PHE A 42 2.00 2.39 9.81
C PHE A 42 3.27 1.55 9.54
N GLY A 43 3.12 0.25 9.24
CA GLY A 43 4.23 -0.66 8.91
C GLY A 43 5.35 -0.67 9.96
N GLY A 44 6.54 -0.23 9.55
CA GLY A 44 7.70 -0.06 10.43
C GLY A 44 7.70 1.24 11.24
N GLY A 45 6.71 2.09 11.07
CA GLY A 45 6.55 3.36 11.79
C GLY A 45 7.51 4.46 11.35
N GLY A 46 8.11 4.37 10.16
CA GLY A 46 9.11 5.34 9.73
C GLY A 46 8.55 6.75 9.53
N HIS A 47 7.48 6.91 8.75
CA HIS A 47 6.77 8.18 8.60
C HIS A 47 6.16 8.65 9.91
N SER A 48 5.53 7.76 10.65
CA SER A 48 4.92 8.05 11.95
C SER A 48 5.91 8.60 12.97
N LYS A 49 7.12 8.03 13.05
CA LYS A 49 8.18 8.54 13.93
C LYS A 49 8.61 9.96 13.55
N GLU A 50 8.64 10.26 12.26
CA GLU A 50 8.98 11.62 11.81
C GLU A 50 7.84 12.59 12.11
N ILE A 51 6.57 12.22 11.88
CA ILE A 51 5.41 13.02 12.28
C ILE A 51 5.47 13.37 13.78
N LEU A 52 5.77 12.38 14.63
CA LEU A 52 5.84 12.58 16.09
C LEU A 52 6.88 13.62 16.54
N LYS A 53 7.98 13.78 15.79
CA LYS A 53 9.00 14.81 16.11
C LYS A 53 8.46 16.24 15.94
N HIS A 54 7.49 16.43 15.07
CA HIS A 54 6.86 17.71 14.81
C HIS A 54 5.64 17.99 15.70
N LEU A 55 5.09 16.94 16.37
CA LEU A 55 3.95 17.09 17.26
C LEU A 55 4.38 17.57 18.66
N GLY A 56 3.63 18.51 19.20
CA GLY A 56 3.71 18.96 20.59
C GLY A 56 3.00 18.01 21.55
N ALA A 57 2.93 18.40 22.81
CA ALA A 57 2.35 17.60 23.90
C ALA A 57 0.84 17.29 23.71
N TYR A 58 0.11 18.17 23.02
CA TYR A 58 -1.32 18.04 22.75
C TYR A 58 -1.65 17.43 21.38
N GLY A 59 -0.64 17.32 20.50
CA GLY A 59 -0.79 16.69 19.20
C GLY A 59 -1.14 15.21 19.32
N LYS A 60 -1.81 14.65 18.31
CA LYS A 60 -2.17 13.23 18.26
C LYS A 60 -1.82 12.62 16.91
N LEU A 61 -1.34 11.38 16.97
CA LEU A 61 -1.09 10.56 15.79
C LEU A 61 -1.89 9.27 15.89
N ILE A 62 -2.79 9.06 14.94
CA ILE A 62 -3.61 7.86 14.84
C ILE A 62 -3.02 7.01 13.72
N VAL A 63 -2.64 5.78 14.01
CA VAL A 63 -1.95 4.92 13.05
C VAL A 63 -2.74 3.65 12.80
N PHE A 64 -2.92 3.30 11.54
CA PHE A 64 -3.59 2.09 11.10
C PHE A 64 -2.58 1.08 10.55
N ASP A 65 -2.74 -0.17 10.91
CA ASP A 65 -2.17 -1.28 10.19
C ASP A 65 -3.01 -2.54 10.41
N GLN A 66 -3.24 -3.27 9.34
CA GLN A 66 -3.96 -4.55 9.39
C GLN A 66 -3.04 -5.74 9.70
N ASP A 67 -1.71 -5.56 9.53
CA ASP A 67 -0.73 -6.59 9.85
C ASP A 67 -0.40 -6.56 11.34
N GLU A 68 -0.67 -7.66 12.05
CA GLU A 68 -0.38 -7.79 13.48
C GLU A 68 1.12 -7.59 13.80
N ALA A 69 2.02 -7.90 12.84
CA ALA A 69 3.45 -7.70 13.01
C ALA A 69 3.82 -6.22 13.20
N ALA A 70 3.03 -5.28 12.65
CA ALA A 70 3.25 -3.85 12.78
C ALA A 70 3.08 -3.35 14.23
N GLN A 71 2.24 -4.00 15.04
CA GLN A 71 1.99 -3.61 16.43
C GLN A 71 3.28 -3.53 17.26
N LYS A 72 4.25 -4.38 16.97
CA LYS A 72 5.56 -4.41 17.68
C LYS A 72 6.41 -3.16 17.45
N ASN A 73 6.09 -2.37 16.42
CA ASN A 73 6.83 -1.17 16.05
C ASN A 73 6.23 0.11 16.66
N VAL A 74 5.07 -0.02 17.32
CA VAL A 74 4.36 1.13 17.93
C VAL A 74 5.22 1.71 19.06
N PRO A 75 5.56 3.01 19.01
CA PRO A 75 6.33 3.63 20.07
C PRO A 75 5.52 3.76 21.36
N GLU A 76 6.20 3.71 22.50
CA GLU A 76 5.62 4.02 23.82
C GLU A 76 5.46 5.56 23.95
N ASP A 77 4.45 6.11 23.29
CA ASP A 77 4.14 7.53 23.26
C ASP A 77 2.63 7.73 23.42
N ASN A 78 2.21 8.49 24.42
CA ASN A 78 0.79 8.74 24.74
C ASN A 78 0.05 9.56 23.67
N ARG A 79 0.77 10.12 22.73
CA ARG A 79 0.20 10.83 21.57
C ARG A 79 -0.22 9.86 20.45
N VAL A 80 0.25 8.59 20.50
CA VAL A 80 -0.02 7.59 19.48
C VAL A 80 -1.23 6.74 19.85
N LEU A 81 -2.16 6.61 18.91
CA LEU A 81 -3.26 5.66 18.95
C LEU A 81 -3.09 4.64 17.83
N PHE A 82 -2.74 3.41 18.16
CA PHE A 82 -2.66 2.32 17.17
C PHE A 82 -4.02 1.64 16.98
N ILE A 83 -4.44 1.49 15.73
CA ILE A 83 -5.66 0.81 15.33
C ILE A 83 -5.29 -0.40 14.46
N PRO A 84 -5.40 -1.65 15.00
CA PRO A 84 -5.02 -2.89 14.28
C PRO A 84 -6.08 -3.28 13.25
N GLN A 85 -6.38 -2.38 12.32
CA GLN A 85 -7.44 -2.52 11.33
C GLN A 85 -7.03 -1.94 9.99
N ASN A 86 -7.72 -2.41 8.94
CA ASN A 86 -7.57 -1.85 7.62
C ASN A 86 -8.13 -0.40 7.56
N PHE A 87 -7.38 0.50 6.94
CA PHE A 87 -7.75 1.91 6.77
C PHE A 87 -9.02 2.13 5.91
N ARG A 88 -9.56 1.10 5.27
CA ARG A 88 -10.89 1.13 4.63
C ARG A 88 -12.01 1.52 5.59
N HIS A 89 -11.75 1.41 6.90
CA HIS A 89 -12.68 1.76 7.96
C HIS A 89 -12.31 3.07 8.67
N LEU A 90 -11.54 3.94 8.03
CA LEU A 90 -10.98 5.19 8.56
C LEU A 90 -12.01 5.99 9.38
N GLN A 91 -13.12 6.40 8.79
CA GLN A 91 -14.14 7.23 9.44
C GLN A 91 -14.76 6.54 10.66
N ARG A 92 -15.03 5.24 10.56
CA ARG A 92 -15.63 4.46 11.65
C ARG A 92 -14.74 4.47 12.89
N PHE A 93 -13.44 4.19 12.72
CA PHE A 93 -12.51 4.12 13.84
C PHE A 93 -12.15 5.50 14.39
N LEU A 94 -12.04 6.51 13.55
CA LEU A 94 -11.88 7.88 14.02
C LEU A 94 -13.07 8.29 14.93
N ARG A 95 -14.31 8.01 14.53
CA ARG A 95 -15.50 8.28 15.36
C ARG A 95 -15.50 7.48 16.66
N LEU A 96 -15.14 6.19 16.61
CA LEU A 96 -15.07 5.33 17.80
C LEU A 96 -14.12 5.92 18.85
N HIS A 97 -13.01 6.51 18.42
CA HIS A 97 -12.01 7.13 19.30
C HIS A 97 -12.23 8.63 19.49
N LYS A 98 -13.42 9.15 19.16
CA LYS A 98 -13.84 10.57 19.37
C LYS A 98 -13.00 11.58 18.56
N HIS A 99 -12.38 11.16 17.47
CA HIS A 99 -11.71 12.02 16.49
C HIS A 99 -12.58 12.17 15.25
N THR A 100 -13.44 13.18 15.21
CA THR A 100 -14.37 13.39 14.08
C THR A 100 -13.73 14.15 12.92
N SER A 101 -12.62 14.85 13.17
CA SER A 101 -11.89 15.60 12.15
C SER A 101 -10.38 15.60 12.44
N VAL A 102 -9.57 15.62 11.38
CA VAL A 102 -8.11 15.54 11.44
C VAL A 102 -7.44 16.64 10.61
N ASP A 103 -6.21 17.00 10.98
CA ASP A 103 -5.41 18.05 10.33
C ASP A 103 -4.59 17.53 9.14
N GLY A 104 -4.41 16.21 9.02
CA GLY A 104 -3.74 15.61 7.88
C GLY A 104 -3.85 14.09 7.86
N ILE A 105 -3.73 13.53 6.65
CA ILE A 105 -3.74 12.09 6.40
C ILE A 105 -2.55 11.74 5.51
N LEU A 106 -1.80 10.72 5.91
CA LEU A 106 -0.75 10.08 5.12
C LEU A 106 -1.14 8.65 4.79
N ALA A 107 -0.86 8.21 3.58
CA ALA A 107 -0.89 6.80 3.20
C ALA A 107 0.31 6.48 2.32
N ASP A 108 1.15 5.53 2.75
CA ASP A 108 2.27 4.95 1.99
C ASP A 108 1.84 3.55 1.52
N LEU A 109 1.25 3.46 0.32
CA LEU A 109 0.55 2.27 -0.15
C LEU A 109 1.50 1.13 -0.49
N GLY A 110 0.95 -0.07 -0.62
CA GLY A 110 1.67 -1.28 -1.00
C GLY A 110 2.12 -2.14 0.17
N VAL A 111 3.08 -3.02 -0.09
CA VAL A 111 3.60 -3.98 0.91
C VAL A 111 4.72 -3.39 1.73
N SER A 112 4.73 -3.68 3.03
CA SER A 112 5.87 -3.34 3.88
C SER A 112 7.10 -4.16 3.51
N SER A 113 8.29 -3.62 3.81
CA SER A 113 9.54 -4.37 3.62
C SER A 113 9.55 -5.68 4.40
N HIS A 114 8.99 -5.69 5.60
CA HIS A 114 8.85 -6.89 6.40
C HIS A 114 8.01 -7.98 5.71
N GLN A 115 6.86 -7.62 5.15
CA GLN A 115 6.01 -8.56 4.40
C GLN A 115 6.73 -9.13 3.17
N PHE A 116 7.46 -8.27 2.43
CA PHE A 116 8.17 -8.69 1.22
C PHE A 116 9.40 -9.56 1.50
N ASP A 117 10.10 -9.33 2.61
CA ASP A 117 11.32 -10.05 2.98
C ASP A 117 11.04 -11.31 3.82
N THR A 118 9.84 -11.45 4.36
CA THR A 118 9.40 -12.65 5.08
C THR A 118 8.89 -13.69 4.09
N ALA A 119 9.70 -14.73 3.83
CA ALA A 119 9.42 -15.75 2.81
C ALA A 119 8.01 -16.36 2.96
N GLN A 120 7.62 -16.70 4.19
CA GLN A 120 6.35 -17.37 4.51
C GLN A 120 5.10 -16.56 4.14
N ARG A 121 5.23 -15.24 3.97
CA ARG A 121 4.12 -14.37 3.57
C ARG A 121 3.77 -14.48 2.08
N GLY A 122 4.63 -15.07 1.25
CA GLY A 122 4.35 -15.35 -0.17
C GLY A 122 4.37 -14.13 -1.11
N PHE A 123 4.82 -12.96 -0.69
CA PHE A 123 4.86 -11.75 -1.53
C PHE A 123 6.01 -11.74 -2.54
N SER A 124 7.08 -12.47 -2.28
CA SER A 124 8.30 -12.42 -3.10
C SER A 124 8.48 -13.68 -3.95
N THR A 125 8.79 -13.49 -5.24
CA THR A 125 9.14 -14.58 -6.17
C THR A 125 10.52 -15.19 -5.92
N ARG A 126 11.31 -14.63 -4.99
CA ARG A 126 12.69 -15.08 -4.67
C ARG A 126 12.73 -16.35 -3.85
N PHE A 127 11.70 -16.61 -3.08
CA PHE A 127 11.61 -17.75 -2.17
C PHE A 127 10.53 -18.72 -2.63
N ASP A 128 10.70 -19.99 -2.34
CA ASP A 128 9.60 -20.94 -2.43
C ASP A 128 8.84 -20.94 -1.10
N ALA A 129 7.57 -20.55 -1.16
CA ALA A 129 6.69 -20.47 -0.01
C ALA A 129 5.25 -20.72 -0.46
N ALA A 130 4.33 -20.79 0.49
CA ALA A 130 2.91 -20.85 0.20
C ALA A 130 2.46 -19.61 -0.60
N LEU A 131 1.53 -19.81 -1.53
CA LEU A 131 0.87 -18.72 -2.28
C LEU A 131 -0.17 -18.03 -1.39
N ASP A 132 0.29 -17.31 -0.37
CA ASP A 132 -0.58 -16.62 0.59
C ASP A 132 -0.90 -15.19 0.14
N MET A 133 0.03 -14.27 0.24
CA MET A 133 -0.06 -12.83 -0.13
C MET A 133 -1.07 -12.01 0.67
N ARG A 134 -1.63 -12.52 1.77
CA ARG A 134 -2.52 -11.72 2.63
C ARG A 134 -1.72 -10.71 3.45
N MET A 135 -2.14 -9.47 3.48
CA MET A 135 -1.64 -8.46 4.42
C MET A 135 -2.24 -8.68 5.82
N ASP A 136 -3.51 -9.06 5.88
CA ASP A 136 -4.23 -9.42 7.10
C ASP A 136 -4.43 -10.95 7.16
N ASN A 137 -3.78 -11.62 8.09
CA ASN A 137 -3.86 -13.08 8.26
C ASN A 137 -5.25 -13.56 8.71
N ARG A 138 -6.12 -12.66 9.16
CA ARG A 138 -7.53 -12.98 9.53
C ARG A 138 -8.43 -13.19 8.30
N GLN A 139 -8.00 -12.72 7.12
CA GLN A 139 -8.71 -12.96 5.87
C GLN A 139 -8.56 -14.41 5.43
N THR A 140 -9.57 -14.92 4.71
CA THR A 140 -9.57 -16.29 4.19
C THR A 140 -9.00 -16.38 2.78
N ASN A 141 -9.12 -15.30 1.97
CA ASN A 141 -8.76 -15.31 0.57
C ASN A 141 -7.24 -15.20 0.38
N THR A 142 -6.63 -16.21 -0.23
CA THR A 142 -5.18 -16.26 -0.52
C THR A 142 -4.93 -16.28 -2.03
N ALA A 143 -3.70 -16.04 -2.48
CA ALA A 143 -3.32 -16.19 -3.87
C ALA A 143 -3.56 -17.62 -4.39
N ALA A 144 -3.36 -18.63 -3.55
CA ALA A 144 -3.68 -20.01 -3.89
C ALA A 144 -5.17 -20.20 -4.16
N ILE A 145 -6.04 -19.66 -3.33
CA ILE A 145 -7.51 -19.74 -3.52
C ILE A 145 -7.89 -19.07 -4.84
N ILE A 146 -7.43 -17.86 -5.11
CA ILE A 146 -7.72 -17.14 -6.36
C ILE A 146 -7.32 -17.97 -7.57
N LEU A 147 -6.08 -18.46 -7.61
CA LEU A 147 -5.57 -19.23 -8.76
C LEU A 147 -6.35 -20.52 -8.99
N ASN A 148 -6.80 -21.18 -7.92
CA ASN A 148 -7.48 -22.47 -8.02
C ASN A 148 -9.00 -22.37 -8.19
N THR A 149 -9.63 -21.22 -7.88
CA THR A 149 -11.11 -21.11 -7.88
C THR A 149 -11.66 -20.13 -8.91
N TYR A 150 -10.91 -19.08 -9.29
CA TYR A 150 -11.39 -18.08 -10.24
C TYR A 150 -11.65 -18.69 -11.62
N THR A 151 -12.68 -18.21 -12.31
CA THR A 151 -12.92 -18.52 -13.71
C THR A 151 -11.84 -17.95 -14.63
N GLU A 152 -11.71 -18.48 -15.85
CA GLU A 152 -10.78 -17.95 -16.85
C GLU A 152 -10.99 -16.44 -17.08
N LEU A 153 -12.25 -16.00 -17.15
CA LEU A 153 -12.59 -14.58 -17.34
C LEU A 153 -12.15 -13.71 -16.16
N GLN A 154 -12.33 -14.19 -14.93
CA GLN A 154 -11.89 -13.46 -13.72
C GLN A 154 -10.37 -13.33 -13.68
N LEU A 155 -9.64 -14.43 -13.92
CA LEU A 155 -8.17 -14.42 -14.01
C LEU A 155 -7.69 -13.48 -15.13
N HIS A 156 -8.27 -13.54 -16.30
CA HIS A 156 -7.94 -12.66 -17.41
C HIS A 156 -8.07 -11.19 -17.03
N LYS A 157 -9.26 -10.78 -16.53
CA LYS A 157 -9.51 -9.39 -16.12
C LYS A 157 -8.58 -8.93 -15.01
N MET A 158 -8.27 -9.78 -14.04
CA MET A 158 -7.35 -9.49 -12.94
C MET A 158 -5.94 -9.22 -13.45
N PHE A 159 -5.38 -10.12 -14.28
CA PHE A 159 -4.03 -9.96 -14.81
C PHE A 159 -3.90 -8.79 -15.79
N GLU A 160 -4.93 -8.54 -16.60
CA GLU A 160 -4.99 -7.39 -17.50
C GLU A 160 -5.04 -6.08 -16.73
N LYS A 161 -6.00 -5.95 -15.80
CA LYS A 161 -6.29 -4.69 -15.08
C LYS A 161 -5.22 -4.33 -14.06
N PHE A 162 -4.75 -5.31 -13.26
CA PHE A 162 -3.87 -5.06 -12.12
C PHE A 162 -2.40 -5.36 -12.38
N GLY A 163 -2.11 -6.26 -13.32
CA GLY A 163 -0.75 -6.65 -13.70
C GLY A 163 -0.25 -6.00 -14.98
N GLU A 164 -1.15 -5.44 -15.79
CA GLU A 164 -0.83 -4.98 -17.15
C GLU A 164 -0.12 -6.07 -17.97
N VAL A 165 -0.51 -7.34 -17.76
CA VAL A 165 0.08 -8.51 -18.42
C VAL A 165 -0.40 -8.57 -19.86
N THR A 166 0.49 -8.40 -20.82
CA THR A 166 0.16 -8.24 -22.26
C THR A 166 -0.54 -9.47 -22.85
N ASN A 167 -0.29 -10.68 -22.34
CA ASN A 167 -0.94 -11.92 -22.76
C ASN A 167 -1.83 -12.51 -21.66
N ALA A 168 -2.52 -11.66 -20.89
CA ALA A 168 -3.36 -12.04 -19.75
C ALA A 168 -4.38 -13.16 -20.07
N LYS A 169 -4.98 -13.13 -21.26
CA LYS A 169 -5.90 -14.20 -21.72
C LYS A 169 -5.20 -15.55 -21.87
N THR A 170 -4.01 -15.58 -22.46
CA THR A 170 -3.21 -16.81 -22.61
C THR A 170 -2.75 -17.33 -21.26
N LEU A 171 -2.34 -16.43 -20.34
CA LEU A 171 -1.96 -16.77 -18.98
C LEU A 171 -3.16 -17.39 -18.23
N ALA A 172 -4.33 -16.77 -18.28
CA ALA A 172 -5.54 -17.26 -17.63
C ALA A 172 -5.89 -18.67 -18.11
N LYS A 173 -5.93 -18.87 -19.44
CA LYS A 173 -6.17 -20.20 -20.03
C LYS A 173 -5.15 -21.23 -19.54
N LYS A 174 -3.86 -20.88 -19.50
CA LYS A 174 -2.80 -21.77 -19.02
C LYS A 174 -2.98 -22.16 -17.56
N ILE A 175 -3.40 -21.23 -16.71
CA ILE A 175 -3.69 -21.48 -15.29
C ILE A 175 -4.86 -22.47 -15.17
N ILE A 176 -5.96 -22.28 -15.94
CA ILE A 176 -7.10 -23.20 -15.94
C ILE A 176 -6.67 -24.62 -16.34
N GLU A 177 -5.87 -24.76 -17.39
CA GLU A 177 -5.34 -26.05 -17.83
C GLU A 177 -4.50 -26.72 -16.73
N GLN A 178 -3.57 -25.97 -16.14
CA GLN A 178 -2.59 -26.54 -15.21
C GLN A 178 -3.17 -26.85 -13.84
N ARG A 179 -4.14 -26.09 -13.31
CA ARG A 179 -4.77 -26.40 -12.03
C ARG A 179 -5.60 -27.69 -12.07
N GLY A 180 -6.05 -28.12 -13.26
CA GLY A 180 -6.69 -29.43 -13.46
C GLY A 180 -5.73 -30.61 -13.25
N ILE A 181 -4.42 -30.36 -13.35
CA ILE A 181 -3.35 -31.35 -13.16
C ILE A 181 -2.75 -31.23 -11.76
N ASN A 182 -2.42 -30.01 -11.33
CA ASN A 182 -1.76 -29.71 -10.07
C ASN A 182 -2.42 -28.52 -9.38
N PHE A 183 -2.92 -28.72 -8.17
CA PHE A 183 -3.44 -27.64 -7.34
C PHE A 183 -2.28 -26.69 -6.91
N PHE A 184 -2.41 -25.42 -7.19
CA PHE A 184 -1.36 -24.44 -6.87
C PHE A 184 -1.29 -24.18 -5.37
N THR A 185 -0.21 -24.62 -4.74
CA THR A 185 0.04 -24.43 -3.30
C THR A 185 1.26 -23.55 -3.04
N THR A 186 2.30 -23.64 -3.89
CA THR A 186 3.56 -22.91 -3.69
C THR A 186 3.92 -22.03 -4.87
N ILE A 187 4.78 -21.07 -4.59
CA ILE A 187 5.31 -20.11 -5.58
C ILE A 187 6.02 -20.82 -6.71
N ASN A 188 6.89 -21.79 -6.40
CA ASN A 188 7.67 -22.48 -7.42
C ASN A 188 6.79 -23.37 -8.32
N LEU A 189 5.84 -24.08 -7.74
CA LEU A 189 4.88 -24.86 -8.50
C LEU A 189 4.11 -23.98 -9.49
N PHE A 190 3.61 -22.84 -9.05
CA PHE A 190 2.92 -21.90 -9.92
C PHE A 190 3.83 -21.34 -11.02
N LYS A 191 5.04 -20.88 -10.68
CA LYS A 191 6.02 -20.37 -11.66
C LYS A 191 6.35 -21.40 -12.74
N GLN A 192 6.59 -22.66 -12.35
CA GLN A 192 6.85 -23.75 -13.29
C GLN A 192 5.66 -24.01 -14.22
N SER A 193 4.46 -24.01 -13.66
CA SER A 193 3.23 -24.28 -14.42
C SER A 193 2.94 -23.24 -15.50
N ILE A 194 3.36 -21.99 -15.32
CA ILE A 194 3.12 -20.91 -16.29
C ILE A 194 4.36 -20.60 -17.16
N ALA A 195 5.49 -21.28 -16.96
CA ALA A 195 6.77 -20.97 -17.62
C ALA A 195 6.66 -20.88 -19.15
N ALA A 196 5.88 -21.75 -19.77
CA ALA A 196 5.68 -21.80 -21.23
C ALA A 196 4.99 -20.56 -21.83
N VAL A 197 4.29 -19.76 -21.02
CA VAL A 197 3.56 -18.58 -21.47
C VAL A 197 4.19 -17.26 -21.03
N VAL A 198 5.30 -17.32 -20.32
CA VAL A 198 6.09 -16.13 -19.91
C VAL A 198 6.59 -15.40 -21.15
N LYS A 199 6.37 -14.09 -21.26
CA LYS A 199 6.82 -13.25 -22.37
C LYS A 199 7.85 -12.21 -21.91
N GLY A 200 8.86 -12.00 -22.73
CA GLY A 200 9.89 -11.00 -22.50
C GLY A 200 10.80 -11.35 -21.31
N ASN A 201 11.12 -10.36 -20.48
CA ASN A 201 11.96 -10.59 -19.30
C ASN A 201 11.17 -11.33 -18.21
N PRO A 202 11.58 -12.56 -17.81
CA PRO A 202 10.82 -13.37 -16.85
C PRO A 202 10.61 -12.68 -15.49
N ASN A 203 11.60 -11.95 -14.98
CA ASN A 203 11.49 -11.27 -13.70
C ASN A 203 10.45 -10.15 -13.74
N LYS A 204 10.41 -9.38 -14.82
CA LYS A 204 9.41 -8.34 -15.04
C LYS A 204 8.02 -8.95 -15.18
N TYR A 205 7.89 -10.00 -15.97
CA TYR A 205 6.62 -10.69 -16.18
C TYR A 205 6.06 -11.26 -14.87
N LEU A 206 6.89 -11.96 -14.10
CA LEU A 206 6.49 -12.50 -12.80
C LEU A 206 6.14 -11.39 -11.81
N ALA A 207 6.86 -10.28 -11.80
CA ALA A 207 6.53 -9.14 -10.96
C ALA A 207 5.12 -8.59 -11.28
N GLN A 208 4.74 -8.50 -12.56
CA GLN A 208 3.39 -8.09 -12.99
C GLN A 208 2.32 -9.10 -12.56
N VAL A 209 2.58 -10.39 -12.72
CA VAL A 209 1.66 -11.47 -12.32
C VAL A 209 1.45 -11.47 -10.80
N PHE A 210 2.51 -11.36 -10.02
CA PHE A 210 2.44 -11.33 -8.55
C PHE A 210 1.83 -10.04 -8.02
N GLN A 211 2.07 -8.91 -8.68
CA GLN A 211 1.38 -7.65 -8.38
C GLN A 211 -0.13 -7.80 -8.54
N ALA A 212 -0.59 -8.40 -9.64
CA ALA A 212 -2.03 -8.60 -9.87
C ALA A 212 -2.67 -9.48 -8.80
N LEU A 213 -2.02 -10.59 -8.44
CA LEU A 213 -2.47 -11.47 -7.36
C LEU A 213 -2.54 -10.75 -6.02
N ARG A 214 -1.52 -9.98 -5.67
CA ARG A 214 -1.45 -9.23 -4.42
C ARG A 214 -2.58 -8.21 -4.31
N ILE A 215 -2.79 -7.44 -5.38
CA ILE A 215 -3.86 -6.42 -5.45
C ILE A 215 -5.22 -7.08 -5.27
N GLU A 216 -5.45 -8.23 -5.90
CA GLU A 216 -6.71 -8.95 -5.80
C GLU A 216 -6.93 -9.57 -4.42
N VAL A 217 -5.92 -10.25 -3.86
CA VAL A 217 -5.99 -10.87 -2.52
C VAL A 217 -6.37 -9.84 -1.46
N ASN A 218 -5.78 -8.64 -1.54
CA ASN A 218 -5.93 -7.59 -0.52
C ASN A 218 -6.98 -6.53 -0.89
N GLU A 219 -7.69 -6.68 -2.02
CA GLU A 219 -8.64 -5.70 -2.55
C GLU A 219 -8.04 -4.27 -2.61
N GLU A 220 -6.73 -4.11 -2.88
CA GLU A 220 -5.97 -2.87 -2.66
C GLU A 220 -6.62 -1.64 -3.32
N ILE A 221 -7.11 -1.77 -4.54
CA ILE A 221 -7.77 -0.66 -5.26
C ILE A 221 -9.11 -0.29 -4.61
N LYS A 222 -9.92 -1.28 -4.24
CA LYS A 222 -11.21 -1.04 -3.57
C LYS A 222 -11.02 -0.41 -2.20
N VAL A 223 -10.07 -0.92 -1.43
CA VAL A 223 -9.69 -0.37 -0.11
C VAL A 223 -9.24 1.09 -0.23
N LEU A 224 -8.43 1.40 -1.25
CA LEU A 224 -7.99 2.77 -1.54
C LEU A 224 -9.18 3.68 -1.89
N GLU A 225 -10.10 3.24 -2.75
CA GLU A 225 -11.30 3.99 -3.13
C GLU A 225 -12.22 4.26 -1.92
N GLU A 226 -12.41 3.26 -1.06
CA GLU A 226 -13.19 3.39 0.17
C GLU A 226 -12.55 4.38 1.15
N MET A 227 -11.24 4.34 1.32
CA MET A 227 -10.50 5.29 2.17
C MET A 227 -10.57 6.72 1.61
N LEU A 228 -10.30 6.90 0.33
CA LEU A 228 -10.34 8.22 -0.32
C LEU A 228 -11.68 8.91 -0.11
N THR A 229 -12.78 8.19 -0.32
CA THR A 229 -14.14 8.72 -0.12
C THR A 229 -14.35 9.19 1.33
N GLN A 230 -13.76 8.49 2.31
CA GLN A 230 -13.86 8.85 3.72
C GLN A 230 -12.96 10.04 4.11
N THR A 231 -11.95 10.41 3.30
CA THR A 231 -11.10 11.57 3.59
C THR A 231 -11.91 12.88 3.60
N ILE A 232 -12.91 13.01 2.71
CA ILE A 232 -13.70 14.23 2.58
C ILE A 232 -14.40 14.64 3.89
N PRO A 233 -15.18 13.77 4.56
CA PRO A 233 -15.88 14.14 5.78
C PRO A 233 -15.00 14.20 7.04
N VAL A 234 -13.76 13.64 7.01
CA VAL A 234 -12.90 13.61 8.19
C VAL A 234 -11.80 14.67 8.17
N LEU A 235 -11.47 15.25 7.02
CA LEU A 235 -10.48 16.32 6.94
C LEU A 235 -11.11 17.66 7.36
N LYS A 236 -10.40 18.40 8.22
CA LYS A 236 -10.69 19.80 8.50
C LYS A 236 -10.50 20.64 7.25
N LYS A 237 -11.04 21.86 7.23
CA LYS A 237 -10.67 22.86 6.23
C LYS A 237 -9.16 23.10 6.27
N ASP A 238 -8.54 23.25 5.12
CA ASP A 238 -7.10 23.43 4.91
C ASP A 238 -6.22 22.23 5.33
N ALA A 239 -6.82 21.13 5.77
CA ALA A 239 -6.11 19.89 6.07
C ALA A 239 -5.57 19.22 4.80
N VAL A 240 -4.46 18.52 4.92
CA VAL A 240 -3.73 17.91 3.80
C VAL A 240 -3.89 16.40 3.78
N VAL A 241 -4.06 15.86 2.58
CA VAL A 241 -3.92 14.43 2.31
C VAL A 241 -2.74 14.17 1.39
N ALA A 242 -1.81 13.34 1.85
CA ALA A 242 -0.59 12.95 1.14
C ALA A 242 -0.60 11.44 0.90
N ILE A 243 -0.52 11.00 -0.36
CA ILE A 243 -0.60 9.59 -0.73
C ILE A 243 0.58 9.21 -1.60
N ILE A 244 1.34 8.21 -1.16
CA ILE A 244 2.43 7.59 -1.91
C ILE A 244 1.88 6.31 -2.54
N THR A 245 2.04 6.18 -3.85
CA THR A 245 1.59 5.05 -4.67
C THR A 245 2.78 4.39 -5.35
N PHE A 246 2.70 3.09 -5.66
CA PHE A 246 3.81 2.33 -6.25
C PHE A 246 3.50 1.73 -7.62
N HIS A 247 2.27 1.80 -8.08
CA HIS A 247 1.88 1.34 -9.43
C HIS A 247 0.84 2.25 -10.07
N SER A 248 0.72 2.09 -11.40
CA SER A 248 -0.11 2.95 -12.27
C SER A 248 -1.59 2.98 -11.88
N SER A 249 -2.13 1.85 -11.41
CA SER A 249 -3.54 1.76 -11.04
C SER A 249 -3.86 2.57 -9.79
N GLU A 250 -3.01 2.52 -8.73
CA GLU A 250 -3.15 3.38 -7.55
C GLU A 250 -3.03 4.86 -7.92
N ASP A 251 -1.96 5.23 -8.64
CA ASP A 251 -1.70 6.61 -9.05
C ASP A 251 -2.87 7.21 -9.85
N ARG A 252 -3.51 6.39 -10.70
CA ARG A 252 -4.68 6.79 -11.49
C ARG A 252 -5.89 7.08 -10.61
N VAL A 253 -6.16 6.21 -9.63
CA VAL A 253 -7.28 6.37 -8.69
C VAL A 253 -7.10 7.64 -7.85
N VAL A 254 -5.93 7.84 -7.24
CA VAL A 254 -5.63 9.02 -6.43
C VAL A 254 -5.70 10.31 -7.26
N LYS A 255 -5.08 10.32 -8.45
CA LYS A 255 -5.13 11.46 -9.37
C LYS A 255 -6.56 11.84 -9.73
N ASN A 256 -7.38 10.85 -10.11
CA ASN A 256 -8.75 11.09 -10.53
C ASN A 256 -9.61 11.58 -9.36
N PHE A 257 -9.45 10.98 -8.18
CA PHE A 257 -10.14 11.42 -6.99
C PHE A 257 -9.82 12.87 -6.60
N PHE A 258 -8.55 13.25 -6.56
CA PHE A 258 -8.17 14.62 -6.26
C PHE A 258 -8.66 15.62 -7.31
N LYS A 259 -8.78 15.18 -8.58
CA LYS A 259 -9.29 16.03 -9.67
C LYS A 259 -10.80 16.20 -9.63
N ASN A 260 -11.53 15.13 -9.29
CA ASN A 260 -12.99 15.07 -9.46
C ASN A 260 -13.75 15.16 -8.12
N GLY A 261 -13.09 14.96 -6.98
CA GLY A 261 -13.73 14.81 -5.67
C GLY A 261 -14.52 13.50 -5.49
N SER A 262 -14.40 12.57 -6.44
CA SER A 262 -15.12 11.29 -6.45
C SER A 262 -14.25 10.19 -7.07
N VAL A 263 -14.41 8.97 -6.58
CA VAL A 263 -13.81 7.76 -7.17
C VAL A 263 -14.59 7.27 -8.40
N GLN A 264 -15.86 7.65 -8.51
CA GLN A 264 -16.66 7.32 -9.69
C GLN A 264 -16.19 8.14 -10.89
N THR A 265 -15.96 7.48 -12.01
CA THR A 265 -15.79 8.15 -13.30
C THR A 265 -17.11 8.81 -13.63
N ILE A 266 -17.14 10.14 -13.58
CA ILE A 266 -18.26 10.90 -14.15
C ILE A 266 -18.17 10.65 -15.66
N GLU A 267 -19.05 9.79 -16.19
CA GLU A 267 -19.21 9.68 -17.63
C GLU A 267 -19.63 11.05 -18.16
N ALA A 268 -18.99 11.46 -19.25
CA ALA A 268 -19.09 12.82 -19.79
C ALA A 268 -20.45 13.11 -20.50
N ASP A 269 -21.52 12.48 -20.04
CA ASP A 269 -22.86 12.63 -20.64
C ASP A 269 -23.73 13.72 -20.01
N ASP A 270 -23.20 14.49 -19.07
CA ASP A 270 -23.93 15.66 -18.57
C ASP A 270 -23.61 16.88 -19.44
N VAL A 271 -24.39 17.04 -20.51
CA VAL A 271 -24.33 18.16 -21.47
C VAL A 271 -24.53 19.54 -20.79
N TYR A 272 -24.92 19.55 -19.52
CA TYR A 272 -25.14 20.75 -18.69
C TYR A 272 -24.15 20.88 -17.52
N GLY A 273 -22.95 20.41 -17.67
CA GLY A 273 -21.69 20.71 -16.98
C GLY A 273 -21.72 21.46 -15.65
N THR A 274 -22.53 21.08 -14.68
CA THR A 274 -22.31 21.48 -13.28
C THR A 274 -21.18 20.61 -12.75
N LYS A 275 -19.92 21.09 -12.89
CA LYS A 275 -18.81 20.53 -12.14
C LYS A 275 -19.19 20.53 -10.67
N ALA A 276 -19.47 19.36 -10.11
CA ALA A 276 -19.59 19.22 -8.65
C ALA A 276 -18.40 19.95 -8.01
N ASP A 277 -18.66 20.80 -7.02
CA ASP A 277 -17.58 21.59 -6.40
C ASP A 277 -16.58 20.61 -5.80
N ASN A 278 -15.39 20.55 -6.40
CA ASN A 278 -14.35 19.63 -5.95
C ASN A 278 -13.93 20.00 -4.53
N ALA A 279 -14.03 19.07 -3.60
CA ALA A 279 -13.66 19.24 -2.20
C ALA A 279 -12.16 19.55 -1.99
N PHE A 280 -11.33 19.42 -3.02
CA PHE A 280 -9.87 19.50 -2.93
C PHE A 280 -9.26 20.58 -3.82
N ILE A 281 -8.20 21.20 -3.31
CA ILE A 281 -7.20 21.96 -4.07
C ILE A 281 -6.03 21.02 -4.32
N ILE A 282 -5.68 20.81 -5.60
CA ILE A 282 -4.54 19.96 -5.96
C ILE A 282 -3.24 20.72 -5.72
N ILE A 283 -2.43 20.27 -4.76
CA ILE A 283 -1.12 20.84 -4.46
C ILE A 283 -0.09 20.34 -5.50
N THR A 284 -0.06 19.03 -5.76
CA THR A 284 0.88 18.44 -6.73
C THR A 284 0.20 18.20 -8.08
N LYS A 285 0.35 19.12 -9.03
CA LYS A 285 -0.14 18.93 -10.42
C LYS A 285 0.56 17.74 -11.09
N LYS A 286 1.87 17.60 -10.90
CA LYS A 286 2.68 16.41 -11.24
C LYS A 286 3.04 15.70 -9.94
N PRO A 287 3.10 14.35 -9.92
CA PRO A 287 3.51 13.65 -8.70
C PRO A 287 4.96 13.99 -8.37
N ILE A 288 5.28 14.07 -7.07
CA ILE A 288 6.66 14.09 -6.60
C ILE A 288 7.19 12.67 -6.72
N VAL A 289 8.41 12.52 -7.21
CA VAL A 289 9.07 11.21 -7.39
C VAL A 289 10.40 11.18 -6.64
N PRO A 290 10.86 10.01 -6.19
CA PRO A 290 12.12 9.88 -5.48
C PRO A 290 13.30 10.38 -6.30
N THR A 291 14.28 10.99 -5.63
CA THR A 291 15.52 11.43 -6.25
C THR A 291 16.34 10.24 -6.74
N ALA A 292 17.27 10.49 -7.68
CA ALA A 292 18.19 9.45 -8.15
C ALA A 292 19.04 8.86 -7.02
N THR A 293 19.36 9.65 -6.00
CA THR A 293 20.09 9.21 -4.81
C THR A 293 19.24 8.27 -3.96
N GLU A 294 17.97 8.61 -3.69
CA GLU A 294 17.05 7.76 -2.96
C GLU A 294 16.82 6.43 -3.69
N GLN A 295 16.62 6.46 -5.01
CA GLN A 295 16.44 5.25 -5.82
C GLN A 295 17.66 4.31 -5.82
N LYS A 296 18.87 4.84 -5.63
CA LYS A 296 20.08 4.04 -5.47
C LYS A 296 20.16 3.36 -4.10
N ILE A 297 19.78 4.09 -3.05
CA ILE A 297 19.79 3.59 -1.66
C ILE A 297 18.61 2.62 -1.44
N ASN A 298 17.42 3.03 -1.88
CA ASN A 298 16.18 2.26 -1.76
C ASN A 298 15.60 1.94 -3.14
N THR A 299 15.98 0.79 -3.70
CA THR A 299 15.53 0.38 -5.05
C THR A 299 14.01 0.16 -5.15
N ARG A 300 13.30 -0.01 -4.02
CA ARG A 300 11.85 -0.15 -3.96
C ARG A 300 11.13 1.18 -4.20
N SER A 301 11.82 2.31 -4.00
CA SER A 301 11.25 3.64 -4.24
C SER A 301 11.07 3.99 -5.72
N ARG A 302 11.69 3.25 -6.66
CA ARG A 302 11.74 3.60 -8.10
C ARG A 302 10.40 3.95 -8.73
N SER A 303 9.33 3.27 -8.32
CA SER A 303 7.99 3.46 -8.87
C SER A 303 7.12 4.39 -8.04
N ALA A 304 7.64 4.87 -6.91
CA ALA A 304 6.90 5.69 -5.97
C ALA A 304 6.51 7.05 -6.57
N LYS A 305 5.30 7.48 -6.24
CA LYS A 305 4.74 8.77 -6.63
C LYS A 305 3.95 9.35 -5.46
N LEU A 306 4.35 10.50 -4.95
CA LEU A 306 3.60 11.22 -3.94
C LEU A 306 2.64 12.20 -4.61
N ARG A 307 1.37 12.12 -4.24
CA ARG A 307 0.34 13.08 -4.59
C ARG A 307 -0.22 13.74 -3.34
N VAL A 308 -0.41 15.05 -3.43
CA VAL A 308 -0.85 15.89 -2.32
C VAL A 308 -2.03 16.75 -2.76
N ALA A 309 -3.06 16.78 -1.90
CA ALA A 309 -4.20 17.66 -2.06
C ALA A 309 -4.60 18.26 -0.69
N GLN A 310 -5.18 19.43 -0.72
CA GLN A 310 -5.66 20.18 0.45
C GLN A 310 -7.18 20.26 0.41
N LYS A 311 -7.83 20.05 1.54
CA LYS A 311 -9.27 20.22 1.71
C LYS A 311 -9.62 21.72 1.64
N LYS A 312 -10.65 22.08 0.84
CA LYS A 312 -11.19 23.45 0.79
C LYS A 312 -11.92 23.85 2.09
#